data_f33f5d58d74a48d15bc38d7830369763
#
_entry.id   f33f5d58d74a48d15bc38d7830369763
#
_cell.length_a   1.000
_cell.length_b   1.000
_cell.length_c   1.000
_cell.angle_alpha   90.00
_cell.angle_beta   90.00
_cell.angle_gamma   90.00
#
_symmetry.space_group_name_H-M   'P 1'
#
loop_
_entity.id
_entity.type
_entity.pdbx_description
1 polymer ?
#
loop_
_entity_poly.entity_id
_entity_poly.type
_entity_poly.pdbx_seq_one_letter_code
_entity_poly.pdbx_strand_id
1 'polypeptide(L)'
;MIVSNWKMNGSQSHLEQWIKDVSSNINYKTEVPCVFCPPACYLDSSRQIINQISSKLRLGSQVIDYSQNNALTGGISAEILGDFIVEYVLIGHSEQREHFKEDNSILRLKLNSANKAKISTIFCIGESEELKINDQTKTFLKTQLEILTSEDLGHLTIAYEPIWAIGTGLNAEKNYIEAVSYTHLRAHETLRYLVCRLLL
;
A
#
# COMPACT_ATOMS: atom_id res chain seq x y z
N MET A 1 -9.63 -5.74 3.44
CA MET A 1 -9.28 -4.85 2.30
C MET A 1 -8.65 -5.68 1.20
N ILE A 2 -8.97 -5.39 -0.06
CA ILE A 2 -8.31 -5.97 -1.24
C ILE A 2 -7.58 -4.82 -1.94
N VAL A 3 -6.29 -5.00 -2.27
CA VAL A 3 -5.47 -3.94 -2.89
C VAL A 3 -4.87 -4.46 -4.19
N SER A 4 -5.13 -3.76 -5.30
CA SER A 4 -4.52 -4.02 -6.59
C SER A 4 -3.45 -2.98 -6.87
N ASN A 5 -2.18 -3.38 -6.77
CA ASN A 5 -1.04 -2.55 -7.14
C ASN A 5 -0.57 -2.94 -8.55
N TRP A 6 -0.81 -2.07 -9.52
CA TRP A 6 -0.39 -2.34 -10.90
C TRP A 6 1.12 -2.21 -11.14
N LYS A 7 1.82 -1.66 -10.16
CA LYS A 7 3.25 -1.37 -10.31
C LYS A 7 3.51 -0.55 -11.58
N MET A 8 4.49 -0.89 -12.39
CA MET A 8 4.83 -0.22 -13.65
C MET A 8 4.17 -0.92 -14.86
N ASN A 9 2.89 -1.25 -14.74
CA ASN A 9 2.14 -1.94 -15.80
C ASN A 9 0.89 -1.16 -16.20
N GLY A 10 0.32 -1.55 -17.34
CA GLY A 10 -0.94 -1.04 -17.83
C GLY A 10 -0.84 -0.26 -19.13
N SER A 11 -2.00 0.03 -19.71
CA SER A 11 -2.21 0.92 -20.84
C SER A 11 -3.56 1.60 -20.69
N GLN A 12 -3.79 2.70 -21.40
CA GLN A 12 -5.06 3.42 -21.35
C GLN A 12 -6.25 2.53 -21.77
N SER A 13 -6.08 1.71 -22.80
CA SER A 13 -7.13 0.80 -23.27
C SER A 13 -7.42 -0.33 -22.26
N HIS A 14 -6.40 -0.85 -21.60
CA HIS A 14 -6.56 -1.89 -20.58
C HIS A 14 -7.20 -1.35 -19.30
N LEU A 15 -6.90 -0.10 -18.95
CA LEU A 15 -7.39 0.55 -17.74
C LEU A 15 -8.93 0.57 -17.66
N GLU A 16 -9.57 1.04 -18.73
CA GLU A 16 -11.01 1.18 -18.74
C GLU A 16 -11.72 -0.18 -18.64
N GLN A 17 -11.27 -1.16 -19.41
CA GLN A 17 -11.84 -2.50 -19.37
C GLN A 17 -11.65 -3.14 -17.98
N TRP A 18 -10.45 -3.05 -17.42
CA TRP A 18 -10.15 -3.61 -16.11
C TRP A 18 -11.02 -3.00 -15.00
N ILE A 19 -11.17 -1.67 -14.97
CA ILE A 19 -12.01 -1.01 -13.96
C ILE A 19 -13.46 -1.47 -14.09
N LYS A 20 -14.00 -1.59 -15.32
CA LYS A 20 -15.37 -2.07 -15.56
C LYS A 20 -15.54 -3.52 -15.10
N ASP A 21 -14.61 -4.40 -15.45
CA ASP A 21 -14.67 -5.82 -15.11
C ASP A 21 -14.58 -6.03 -13.59
N VAL A 22 -13.65 -5.38 -12.93
CA VAL A 22 -13.53 -5.45 -11.47
C VAL A 22 -14.76 -4.88 -10.79
N SER A 23 -15.26 -3.72 -11.24
CA SER A 23 -16.42 -3.07 -10.64
C SER A 23 -17.68 -3.91 -10.75
N SER A 24 -17.87 -4.62 -11.88
CA SER A 24 -19.02 -5.51 -12.08
C SER A 24 -18.98 -6.74 -11.16
N ASN A 25 -17.79 -7.14 -10.71
CA ASN A 25 -17.57 -8.32 -9.87
C ASN A 25 -17.42 -7.97 -8.37
N ILE A 26 -17.30 -6.69 -8.01
CA ILE A 26 -17.27 -6.30 -6.59
C ILE A 26 -18.63 -6.63 -5.96
N ASN A 27 -18.59 -7.47 -4.93
CA ASN A 27 -19.80 -7.78 -4.16
C ASN A 27 -20.19 -6.58 -3.28
N TYR A 28 -21.18 -5.84 -3.71
CA TYR A 28 -21.70 -4.67 -2.99
C TYR A 28 -22.32 -4.97 -1.62
N LYS A 29 -22.52 -6.23 -1.29
CA LYS A 29 -23.03 -6.65 0.03
C LYS A 29 -21.92 -6.79 1.07
N THR A 30 -20.64 -6.79 0.66
CA THR A 30 -19.51 -6.84 1.56
C THR A 30 -18.98 -5.43 1.81
N GLU A 31 -18.62 -5.14 3.07
CA GLU A 31 -17.98 -3.88 3.46
C GLU A 31 -16.46 -3.88 3.24
N VAL A 32 -15.95 -4.88 2.53
CA VAL A 32 -14.50 -5.00 2.28
C VAL A 32 -14.07 -3.97 1.25
N PRO A 33 -13.24 -2.98 1.61
CA PRO A 33 -12.74 -1.99 0.65
C PRO A 33 -11.89 -2.66 -0.42
N CYS A 34 -12.16 -2.31 -1.68
CA CYS A 34 -11.33 -2.66 -2.83
C CYS A 34 -10.59 -1.41 -3.29
N VAL A 35 -9.26 -1.44 -3.27
CA VAL A 35 -8.39 -0.30 -3.59
C VAL A 35 -7.59 -0.60 -4.85
N PHE A 36 -7.56 0.34 -5.77
CA PHE A 36 -6.81 0.28 -7.00
C PHE A 36 -5.70 1.33 -7.00
N CYS A 37 -4.45 0.90 -7.15
CA CYS A 37 -3.27 1.74 -7.19
C CYS A 37 -2.62 1.65 -8.58
N PRO A 38 -3.06 2.46 -9.57
CA PRO A 38 -2.44 2.54 -10.89
C PRO A 38 -1.11 3.31 -10.84
N PRO A 39 -0.28 3.24 -11.91
CA PRO A 39 0.75 4.25 -12.16
C PRO A 39 0.17 5.66 -12.13
N ALA A 40 0.97 6.62 -11.66
CA ALA A 40 0.50 8.00 -11.43
C ALA A 40 -0.10 8.67 -12.68
N CYS A 41 0.44 8.35 -13.86
CA CYS A 41 -0.06 8.85 -15.15
C CYS A 41 -1.50 8.41 -15.48
N TYR A 42 -2.05 7.45 -14.76
CA TYR A 42 -3.43 6.97 -14.94
C TYR A 42 -4.39 7.39 -13.82
N LEU A 43 -3.96 8.18 -12.84
CA LEU A 43 -4.81 8.59 -11.72
C LEU A 43 -6.06 9.34 -12.20
N ASP A 44 -5.90 10.34 -13.07
CA ASP A 44 -7.02 11.12 -13.59
C ASP A 44 -8.01 10.26 -14.39
N SER A 45 -7.52 9.49 -15.35
CA SER A 45 -8.36 8.60 -16.14
C SER A 45 -9.09 7.56 -15.27
N SER A 46 -8.39 7.00 -14.28
CA SER A 46 -8.99 6.06 -13.32
C SER A 46 -10.13 6.72 -12.55
N ARG A 47 -9.93 7.93 -12.06
CA ARG A 47 -10.94 8.68 -11.31
C ARG A 47 -12.17 8.97 -12.16
N GLN A 48 -11.96 9.40 -13.40
CA GLN A 48 -13.06 9.69 -14.33
C GLN A 48 -13.90 8.42 -14.57
N ILE A 49 -13.26 7.29 -14.89
CA ILE A 49 -13.97 6.03 -15.16
C ILE A 49 -14.73 5.54 -13.92
N ILE A 50 -14.09 5.54 -12.75
CA ILE A 50 -14.71 5.13 -11.48
C ILE A 50 -15.97 5.95 -11.21
N ASN A 51 -15.93 7.26 -11.44
CA ASN A 51 -17.08 8.15 -11.25
C ASN A 51 -18.19 7.89 -12.29
N GLN A 52 -17.83 7.74 -13.57
CA GLN A 52 -18.79 7.51 -14.65
C GLN A 52 -19.64 6.27 -14.44
N ILE A 53 -19.05 5.20 -13.91
CA ILE A 53 -19.77 3.95 -13.66
C ILE A 53 -20.27 3.82 -12.21
N SER A 54 -20.12 4.86 -11.41
CA SER A 54 -20.49 4.88 -9.97
C SER A 54 -19.93 3.67 -9.21
N SER A 55 -18.67 3.30 -9.50
CA SER A 55 -18.01 2.16 -8.87
C SER A 55 -17.72 2.42 -7.40
N LYS A 56 -17.77 1.35 -6.59
CA LYS A 56 -17.25 1.37 -5.21
C LYS A 56 -15.74 1.11 -5.11
N LEU A 57 -15.06 0.96 -6.24
CA LEU A 57 -13.61 0.86 -6.28
C LEU A 57 -13.00 2.17 -5.78
N ARG A 58 -12.09 2.07 -4.83
CA ARG A 58 -11.42 3.23 -4.25
C ARG A 58 -10.10 3.46 -4.95
N LEU A 59 -9.77 4.73 -5.18
CA LEU A 59 -8.51 5.09 -5.83
C LEU A 59 -7.40 5.21 -4.79
N GLY A 60 -6.29 4.53 -5.06
CA GLY A 60 -5.05 4.62 -4.32
C GLY A 60 -3.89 5.12 -5.19
N SER A 61 -2.86 5.64 -4.57
CA SER A 61 -1.59 5.98 -5.21
C SER A 61 -0.51 4.97 -4.85
N GLN A 62 0.41 4.72 -5.77
CA GLN A 62 1.59 3.89 -5.52
C GLN A 62 2.67 4.63 -4.72
N VAL A 63 2.67 5.95 -4.77
CA VAL A 63 3.66 6.81 -4.12
C VAL A 63 3.03 8.08 -3.59
N ILE A 64 3.67 8.66 -2.59
CA ILE A 64 3.51 10.02 -2.12
C ILE A 64 4.90 10.55 -1.81
N ASP A 65 5.16 11.80 -2.13
CA ASP A 65 6.41 12.43 -1.80
C ASP A 65 6.26 13.42 -0.65
N TYR A 66 7.40 13.79 -0.10
CA TYR A 66 7.52 14.81 0.91
C TYR A 66 8.45 15.91 0.38
N SER A 67 8.02 17.13 0.51
CA SER A 67 8.88 18.28 0.23
C SER A 67 8.35 19.44 1.05
N GLN A 68 9.23 20.14 1.74
CA GLN A 68 8.86 21.28 2.55
C GLN A 68 8.44 22.49 1.69
N ASN A 69 8.85 22.52 0.43
CA ASN A 69 8.61 23.64 -0.49
C ASN A 69 8.04 23.22 -1.86
N ASN A 70 7.62 21.98 -2.01
CA ASN A 70 7.06 21.39 -3.24
C ASN A 70 7.99 21.54 -4.48
N ALA A 71 9.29 21.71 -4.28
CA ALA A 71 10.27 21.91 -5.34
C ALA A 71 11.03 20.61 -5.68
N LEU A 72 10.28 19.52 -5.93
CA LEU A 72 10.81 18.22 -6.32
C LEU A 72 10.31 17.83 -7.71
N THR A 73 11.16 17.91 -8.72
CA THR A 73 10.81 17.51 -10.08
C THR A 73 10.47 16.02 -10.14
N GLY A 74 9.29 15.70 -10.65
CA GLY A 74 8.77 14.33 -10.72
C GLY A 74 8.11 13.83 -9.44
N GLY A 75 8.13 14.63 -8.36
CA GLY A 75 7.47 14.29 -7.09
C GLY A 75 5.95 14.45 -7.18
N ILE A 76 5.25 13.67 -6.36
CA ILE A 76 3.79 13.67 -6.25
C ILE A 76 3.42 14.04 -4.82
N SER A 77 2.99 15.29 -4.64
CA SER A 77 2.61 15.79 -3.31
C SER A 77 1.23 15.29 -2.88
N ALA A 78 0.94 15.42 -1.59
CA ALA A 78 -0.36 15.11 -1.02
C ALA A 78 -1.48 15.98 -1.63
N GLU A 79 -1.20 17.24 -1.95
CA GLU A 79 -2.14 18.17 -2.59
C GLU A 79 -2.50 17.67 -3.99
N ILE A 80 -1.51 17.27 -4.80
CA ILE A 80 -1.74 16.68 -6.14
C ILE A 80 -2.63 15.44 -6.02
N LEU A 81 -2.35 14.55 -5.05
CA LEU A 81 -3.19 13.38 -4.82
C LEU A 81 -4.62 13.75 -4.41
N GLY A 82 -4.79 14.85 -3.67
CA GLY A 82 -6.09 15.39 -3.29
C GLY A 82 -6.93 15.83 -4.49
N ASP A 83 -6.32 16.42 -5.51
CA ASP A 83 -7.00 16.84 -6.76
C ASP A 83 -7.63 15.65 -7.49
N PHE A 84 -7.01 14.48 -7.40
CA PHE A 84 -7.53 13.23 -7.97
C PHE A 84 -8.44 12.46 -7.00
N ILE A 85 -8.71 13.00 -5.81
CA ILE A 85 -9.52 12.34 -4.76
C ILE A 85 -8.97 10.94 -4.45
N VAL A 86 -7.65 10.84 -4.31
CA VAL A 86 -6.97 9.63 -3.87
C VAL A 86 -7.27 9.39 -2.39
N GLU A 87 -7.77 8.20 -2.06
CA GLU A 87 -8.17 7.85 -0.70
C GLU A 87 -7.09 7.06 0.05
N TYR A 88 -6.21 6.37 -0.70
CA TYR A 88 -5.19 5.50 -0.14
C TYR A 88 -3.82 5.74 -0.78
N VAL A 89 -2.76 5.45 -0.05
CA VAL A 89 -1.40 5.48 -0.58
C VAL A 89 -0.58 4.32 -0.06
N LEU A 90 0.23 3.71 -0.95
CA LEU A 90 1.23 2.72 -0.58
C LEU A 90 2.47 3.44 -0.06
N ILE A 91 2.94 3.05 1.13
CA ILE A 91 4.18 3.58 1.73
C ILE A 91 5.03 2.40 2.19
N GLY A 92 6.33 2.43 1.87
CA GLY A 92 7.30 1.44 2.32
C GLY A 92 7.27 0.12 1.56
N HIS A 93 6.68 0.09 0.34
CA HIS A 93 6.74 -1.08 -0.53
C HIS A 93 8.20 -1.51 -0.77
N SER A 94 8.47 -2.82 -0.79
CA SER A 94 9.82 -3.37 -0.89
C SER A 94 10.61 -2.78 -2.06
N GLU A 95 9.99 -2.62 -3.23
CA GLU A 95 10.63 -2.02 -4.41
C GLU A 95 11.03 -0.55 -4.19
N GLN A 96 10.24 0.23 -3.45
CA GLN A 96 10.57 1.61 -3.13
C GLN A 96 11.76 1.67 -2.15
N ARG A 97 11.75 0.80 -1.14
CA ARG A 97 12.89 0.69 -0.20
C ARG A 97 14.17 0.27 -0.91
N GLU A 98 14.08 -0.69 -1.83
CA GLU A 98 15.25 -1.24 -2.52
C GLU A 98 15.78 -0.32 -3.62
N HIS A 99 14.93 0.09 -4.57
CA HIS A 99 15.36 0.81 -5.76
C HIS A 99 15.53 2.32 -5.51
N PHE A 100 14.65 2.92 -4.70
CA PHE A 100 14.69 4.35 -4.40
C PHE A 100 15.33 4.66 -3.04
N LYS A 101 15.85 3.62 -2.34
CA LYS A 101 16.57 3.75 -1.07
C LYS A 101 15.75 4.47 0.01
N GLU A 102 14.44 4.24 0.02
CA GLU A 102 13.56 4.78 1.05
C GLU A 102 13.83 4.10 2.41
N ASP A 103 14.55 4.79 3.24
CA ASP A 103 14.80 4.39 4.63
C ASP A 103 13.66 4.81 5.57
N ASN A 104 13.75 4.41 6.82
CA ASN A 104 12.74 4.72 7.83
C ASN A 104 12.56 6.23 8.05
N SER A 105 13.57 7.06 7.83
CA SER A 105 13.48 8.51 7.98
C SER A 105 12.64 9.13 6.85
N ILE A 106 12.87 8.69 5.62
CA ILE A 106 12.08 9.08 4.45
C ILE A 106 10.63 8.63 4.60
N LEU A 107 10.43 7.37 5.02
CA LEU A 107 9.09 6.82 5.20
C LEU A 107 8.30 7.56 6.29
N ARG A 108 8.96 8.00 7.38
CA ARG A 108 8.31 8.83 8.40
C ARG A 108 7.82 10.16 7.80
N LEU A 109 8.61 10.80 6.94
CA LEU A 109 8.18 12.03 6.27
C LEU A 109 6.99 11.82 5.33
N LYS A 110 6.98 10.70 4.60
CA LYS A 110 5.86 10.31 3.73
C LYS A 110 4.58 10.03 4.53
N LEU A 111 4.68 9.33 5.67
CA LEU A 111 3.57 9.11 6.60
C LEU A 111 3.00 10.44 7.11
N ASN A 112 3.87 11.38 7.48
CA ASN A 112 3.43 12.71 7.91
C ASN A 112 2.68 13.47 6.81
N SER A 113 3.13 13.35 5.54
CA SER A 113 2.45 13.96 4.40
C SER A 113 1.05 13.35 4.18
N ALA A 114 0.94 12.03 4.24
CA ALA A 114 -0.34 11.33 4.12
C ALA A 114 -1.32 11.71 5.25
N ASN A 115 -0.83 11.73 6.50
CA ASN A 115 -1.65 12.07 7.67
C ASN A 115 -2.19 13.50 7.60
N LYS A 116 -1.35 14.48 7.23
CA LYS A 116 -1.77 15.87 7.06
C LYS A 116 -2.88 16.02 6.02
N ALA A 117 -2.79 15.24 4.93
CA ALA A 117 -3.79 15.25 3.87
C ALA A 117 -4.99 14.33 4.15
N LYS A 118 -4.99 13.59 5.26
CA LYS A 118 -6.01 12.59 5.61
C LYS A 118 -6.15 11.49 4.57
N ILE A 119 -5.06 11.14 3.88
CA ILE A 119 -5.01 10.01 2.96
C ILE A 119 -4.66 8.76 3.78
N SER A 120 -5.48 7.72 3.67
CA SER A 120 -5.25 6.47 4.39
C SER A 120 -4.00 5.76 3.87
N THR A 121 -3.16 5.29 4.78
CA THR A 121 -1.90 4.64 4.43
C THR A 121 -2.04 3.13 4.41
N ILE A 122 -1.54 2.49 3.36
CA ILE A 122 -1.24 1.07 3.28
C ILE A 122 0.27 0.94 3.47
N PHE A 123 0.68 0.63 4.70
CA PHE A 123 2.08 0.56 5.08
C PHE A 123 2.63 -0.85 4.85
N CYS A 124 3.57 -0.97 3.90
CA CYS A 124 4.16 -2.23 3.50
C CYS A 124 5.36 -2.58 4.37
N ILE A 125 5.36 -3.81 4.87
CA ILE A 125 6.45 -4.42 5.63
C ILE A 125 6.72 -5.82 5.12
N GLY A 126 7.97 -6.28 5.25
CA GLY A 126 8.34 -7.63 4.86
C GLY A 126 9.84 -7.84 4.98
N GLU A 127 10.24 -9.10 5.13
CA GLU A 127 11.63 -9.53 5.27
C GLU A 127 12.13 -10.26 4.02
N SER A 128 13.45 -10.28 3.87
CA SER A 128 14.14 -11.09 2.86
C SER A 128 14.21 -12.57 3.26
N GLU A 129 14.55 -13.44 2.29
CA GLU A 129 14.76 -14.85 2.53
C GLU A 129 15.90 -15.11 3.54
N GLU A 130 16.96 -14.33 3.44
CA GLU A 130 18.10 -14.40 4.36
C GLU A 130 17.68 -14.16 5.81
N LEU A 131 16.89 -13.13 6.05
CA LEU A 131 16.38 -12.82 7.40
C LEU A 131 15.45 -13.90 7.93
N LYS A 132 14.63 -14.50 7.06
CA LYS A 132 13.77 -15.63 7.40
C LYS A 132 14.57 -16.85 7.79
N ILE A 133 15.59 -17.22 6.99
CA ILE A 133 16.46 -18.39 7.25
C ILE A 133 17.22 -18.23 8.58
N ASN A 134 17.64 -17.00 8.89
CA ASN A 134 18.39 -16.68 10.12
C ASN A 134 17.48 -16.41 11.34
N ASP A 135 16.18 -16.70 11.25
CA ASP A 135 15.18 -16.45 12.32
C ASP A 135 15.15 -15.00 12.82
N GLN A 136 15.44 -14.05 11.92
CA GLN A 136 15.47 -12.62 12.21
C GLN A 136 14.20 -11.86 11.80
N THR A 137 13.21 -12.53 11.23
CA THR A 137 11.95 -11.95 10.76
C THR A 137 11.33 -11.03 11.80
N LYS A 138 11.16 -11.52 13.04
CA LYS A 138 10.53 -10.76 14.12
C LYS A 138 11.24 -9.44 14.41
N THR A 139 12.54 -9.50 14.61
CA THR A 139 13.36 -8.34 14.96
C THR A 139 13.30 -7.33 13.81
N PHE A 140 13.42 -7.79 12.58
CA PHE A 140 13.40 -6.93 11.41
C PHE A 140 12.05 -6.24 11.20
N LEU A 141 10.95 -6.99 11.25
CA LEU A 141 9.61 -6.39 11.13
C LEU A 141 9.32 -5.38 12.23
N LYS A 142 9.82 -5.63 13.45
CA LYS A 142 9.73 -4.67 14.55
C LYS A 142 10.42 -3.36 14.19
N THR A 143 11.64 -3.39 13.64
CA THR A 143 12.35 -2.16 13.24
C THR A 143 11.62 -1.39 12.14
N GLN A 144 10.91 -2.08 11.24
CA GLN A 144 10.08 -1.42 10.23
C GLN A 144 8.84 -0.73 10.84
N LEU A 145 8.30 -1.27 11.93
CA LEU A 145 7.12 -0.72 12.61
C LEU A 145 7.46 0.39 13.62
N GLU A 146 8.70 0.48 14.09
CA GLU A 146 9.14 1.48 15.09
C GLU A 146 8.95 2.94 14.65
N ILE A 147 8.82 3.18 13.36
CA ILE A 147 8.55 4.53 12.84
C ILE A 147 7.10 4.97 12.99
N LEU A 148 6.19 4.06 13.29
CA LEU A 148 4.76 4.37 13.44
C LEU A 148 4.50 5.07 14.77
N THR A 149 3.60 6.04 14.75
CA THR A 149 3.14 6.78 15.92
C THR A 149 1.64 6.58 16.15
N SER A 150 1.13 7.02 17.28
CA SER A 150 -0.30 6.97 17.58
C SER A 150 -1.18 7.74 16.57
N GLU A 151 -0.63 8.78 15.95
CA GLU A 151 -1.32 9.57 14.92
C GLU A 151 -1.56 8.79 13.63
N ASP A 152 -0.70 7.82 13.32
CA ASP A 152 -0.82 7.00 12.11
C ASP A 152 -1.98 6.00 12.20
N LEU A 153 -2.26 5.51 13.41
CA LEU A 153 -3.10 4.32 13.63
C LEU A 153 -4.57 4.49 13.21
N GLY A 154 -5.06 5.72 13.14
CA GLY A 154 -6.45 6.01 12.75
C GLY A 154 -6.75 5.71 11.27
N HIS A 155 -5.74 5.78 10.42
CA HIS A 155 -5.84 5.67 8.96
C HIS A 155 -4.81 4.72 8.36
N LEU A 156 -4.32 3.77 9.16
CA LEU A 156 -3.25 2.85 8.79
C LEU A 156 -3.79 1.44 8.56
N THR A 157 -3.33 0.83 7.49
CA THR A 157 -3.45 -0.60 7.21
C THR A 157 -2.05 -1.16 7.00
N ILE A 158 -1.70 -2.24 7.70
CA ILE A 158 -0.42 -2.94 7.49
C ILE A 158 -0.59 -3.95 6.36
N ALA A 159 0.27 -3.86 5.34
CA ALA A 159 0.41 -4.86 4.29
C ALA A 159 1.69 -5.66 4.53
N TYR A 160 1.54 -6.89 4.97
CA TYR A 160 2.68 -7.81 5.08
C TYR A 160 2.94 -8.48 3.75
N GLU A 161 4.10 -8.24 3.18
CA GLU A 161 4.55 -8.82 1.91
C GLU A 161 5.94 -9.46 2.09
N PRO A 162 6.00 -10.79 2.34
CA PRO A 162 7.27 -11.49 2.44
C PRO A 162 8.05 -11.36 1.13
N ILE A 163 9.19 -10.65 1.15
CA ILE A 163 9.95 -10.29 -0.07
C ILE A 163 10.41 -11.55 -0.81
N TRP A 164 10.75 -12.60 -0.08
CA TRP A 164 11.16 -13.90 -0.64
C TRP A 164 10.07 -14.61 -1.45
N ALA A 165 8.80 -14.23 -1.28
CA ALA A 165 7.68 -14.79 -2.05
C ALA A 165 7.30 -13.94 -3.27
N ILE A 166 7.82 -12.69 -3.39
CA ILE A 166 7.44 -11.78 -4.47
C ILE A 166 8.10 -12.22 -5.79
N GLY A 167 7.27 -12.55 -6.80
CA GLY A 167 7.76 -12.89 -8.16
C GLY A 167 8.48 -14.24 -8.28
N THR A 168 8.52 -15.03 -7.22
CA THR A 168 9.20 -16.33 -7.21
C THR A 168 8.28 -17.52 -7.52
N GLY A 169 6.96 -17.28 -7.55
CA GLY A 169 5.97 -18.34 -7.62
C GLY A 169 5.79 -19.12 -6.30
N LEU A 170 6.53 -18.74 -5.25
CA LEU A 170 6.37 -19.30 -3.91
C LEU A 170 5.25 -18.57 -3.18
N ASN A 171 4.43 -19.32 -2.48
CA ASN A 171 3.42 -18.75 -1.58
C ASN A 171 3.89 -18.91 -0.14
N ALA A 172 3.76 -17.84 0.65
CA ALA A 172 3.93 -17.97 2.08
C ALA A 172 2.80 -18.84 2.65
N GLU A 173 3.16 -19.86 3.41
CA GLU A 173 2.17 -20.74 4.04
C GLU A 173 1.28 -19.95 5.01
N LYS A 174 -0.01 -20.30 5.04
CA LYS A 174 -1.00 -19.65 5.90
C LYS A 174 -0.54 -19.61 7.36
N ASN A 175 -0.01 -20.70 7.87
CA ASN A 175 0.45 -20.80 9.27
C ASN A 175 1.62 -19.85 9.54
N TYR A 176 2.52 -19.65 8.58
CA TYR A 176 3.61 -18.69 8.71
C TYR A 176 3.10 -17.25 8.77
N ILE A 177 2.18 -16.91 7.87
CA ILE A 177 1.54 -15.60 7.84
C ILE A 177 0.78 -15.32 9.14
N GLU A 178 0.03 -16.30 9.64
CA GLU A 178 -0.68 -16.21 10.91
C GLU A 178 0.27 -16.03 12.10
N ALA A 179 1.37 -16.78 12.14
CA ALA A 179 2.38 -16.65 13.18
C ALA A 179 3.01 -15.25 13.19
N VAL A 180 3.42 -14.73 12.01
CA VAL A 180 3.94 -13.37 11.87
C VAL A 180 2.89 -12.34 12.30
N SER A 181 1.65 -12.48 11.85
CA SER A 181 0.56 -11.56 12.15
C SER A 181 0.18 -11.55 13.63
N TYR A 182 0.07 -12.73 14.24
CA TYR A 182 -0.29 -12.87 15.66
C TYR A 182 0.82 -12.43 16.62
N THR A 183 2.03 -12.86 16.32
CA THR A 183 3.15 -12.70 17.26
C THR A 183 3.75 -11.30 17.18
N HIS A 184 3.65 -10.62 16.03
CA HIS A 184 4.41 -9.40 15.79
C HIS A 184 3.54 -8.16 15.62
N LEU A 185 2.37 -8.31 15.02
CA LEU A 185 1.50 -7.17 14.71
C LEU A 185 0.47 -6.91 15.83
N ARG A 186 0.00 -7.94 16.54
CA ARG A 186 -0.87 -7.76 17.72
C ARG A 186 -0.15 -7.26 18.98
N ALA A 187 1.18 -7.39 19.06
CA ALA A 187 1.95 -6.79 20.15
C ALA A 187 1.88 -5.25 20.17
N HIS A 188 1.54 -4.63 19.02
CA HIS A 188 1.05 -3.26 18.98
C HIS A 188 -0.48 -3.29 19.12
N GLU A 189 -1.00 -3.29 20.33
CA GLU A 189 -2.42 -3.45 20.73
C GLU A 189 -3.43 -2.55 19.99
N THR A 190 -2.98 -1.68 19.12
CA THR A 190 -3.75 -0.64 18.42
C THR A 190 -3.92 -0.88 16.92
N LEU A 191 -3.29 -1.88 16.31
CA LEU A 191 -3.44 -2.14 14.86
C LEU A 191 -4.73 -2.90 14.58
N ARG A 192 -5.73 -2.21 14.04
CA ARG A 192 -7.07 -2.76 13.77
C ARG A 192 -7.19 -3.51 12.44
N TYR A 193 -6.29 -3.30 11.49
CA TYR A 193 -6.40 -3.87 10.14
C TYR A 193 -5.06 -4.42 9.65
N LEU A 194 -5.04 -5.70 9.39
CA LEU A 194 -3.98 -6.41 8.70
C LEU A 194 -4.50 -6.88 7.34
N VAL A 195 -3.77 -6.54 6.28
CA VAL A 195 -3.97 -7.11 4.95
C VAL A 195 -2.77 -8.00 4.65
N CYS A 196 -3.02 -9.30 4.49
CA CYS A 196 -2.04 -10.18 3.89
C CYS A 196 -2.22 -10.16 2.38
N ARG A 197 -1.14 -9.86 1.65
CA ARG A 197 -1.13 -10.01 0.22
C ARG A 197 -1.02 -11.50 -0.11
N LEU A 198 -2.12 -12.10 -0.52
CA LEU A 198 -2.07 -13.30 -1.34
C LEU A 198 -1.67 -12.84 -2.74
N LEU A 199 -0.47 -13.21 -3.18
CA LEU A 199 -0.08 -13.07 -4.58
C LEU A 199 -0.92 -14.07 -5.38
N LEU A 200 -1.84 -13.55 -6.18
CA LEU A 200 -2.41 -14.28 -7.32
C LEU A 200 -1.52 -14.02 -8.54
#